data_73bf54b536d000646e1fe1aa820e4dd6
#
_entry.id   73bf54b536d000646e1fe1aa820e4dd6
#
_cell.length_a   1.000
_cell.length_b   1.000
_cell.length_c   1.000
_cell.angle_alpha   90.00
_cell.angle_beta   90.00
_cell.angle_gamma   90.00
#
_symmetry.space_group_name_H-M   'P 1'
#
loop_
_entity.id
_entity.type
_entity.pdbx_description
1 polymer ?
#
loop_
_entity_poly.entity_id
_entity_poly.type
_entity_poly.pdbx_seq_one_letter_code
_entity_poly.pdbx_strand_id
1 'polypeptide(L)'
;MVFAHREPITRRELLRGAAAAGMMGLAMRAGVGGARPSTKPPNIVFILADDLGYADVSCYGRPDLSTPNIDRIAAQGMRFLQAYANSAVCTATRTALITGRYQYRLRLGLEEPLVGNPDVGLPPEHPTLPSLLKKAAYSSTLVGKWHLGALPKFGPLKSGYDHFYGFRGGAVDYFSHSAGGKDDLWDDDVPLHQAGYLTELLGSRAVDVVNGYAKSGQPFMVSLHFNAPHWPWEAPGDEAESERLRQPGSGGLADFDGGSQKTYQRMIEEMDKQIGRVLQALHTNGLTENTIVVFTSDNGGERFADTWPFTGKKTELLEGGLRIPAIVSWPARIPRGQTTEQVSISMDWAPTLLAAAGALPDPADPLDGMNLLPILTQNASRISRKLFWRYKANAQRAARDGDYKFLKILDNTFLFNVVEDPLERANLKDRQKEIYHRIVRQWYDWNASMLPEIKESFTGSFDGKQLADHFGAKKSDEMPDIPLSPDD
;
A
#
# COMPACT_ATOMS: atom_id res chain seq x y z
N MET A 1 -32.47 34.23 40.96
CA MET A 1 -32.45 34.01 39.50
C MET A 1 -33.44 32.88 39.24
N VAL A 2 -34.53 33.20 38.54
CA VAL A 2 -35.72 32.32 38.38
C VAL A 2 -35.50 31.46 37.13
N PHE A 3 -35.50 30.17 37.28
CA PHE A 3 -35.51 29.23 36.16
C PHE A 3 -36.94 29.07 35.61
N ALA A 4 -37.16 29.47 34.36
CA ALA A 4 -38.44 29.23 33.68
C ALA A 4 -38.47 27.82 33.12
N HIS A 5 -39.45 27.01 33.59
CA HIS A 5 -39.81 25.72 33.01
C HIS A 5 -40.44 25.92 31.62
N ARG A 6 -39.93 25.25 30.61
CA ARG A 6 -40.64 25.05 29.34
C ARG A 6 -41.34 23.70 29.37
N GLU A 7 -42.65 23.73 29.17
CA GLU A 7 -43.45 22.52 29.03
C GLU A 7 -43.20 21.80 27.67
N PRO A 8 -43.36 20.48 27.63
CA PRO A 8 -43.12 19.70 26.41
C PRO A 8 -44.33 19.84 25.44
N ILE A 9 -44.00 20.09 24.17
CA ILE A 9 -44.94 20.17 23.05
C ILE A 9 -45.63 18.82 22.84
N THR A 10 -46.96 18.78 22.82
CA THR A 10 -47.74 17.56 22.69
C THR A 10 -47.91 17.13 21.23
N ARG A 11 -48.06 15.82 21.00
CA ARG A 11 -48.24 15.18 19.69
C ARG A 11 -49.37 15.75 18.81
N ARG A 12 -50.28 16.55 19.44
CA ARG A 12 -51.44 17.14 18.74
C ARG A 12 -51.12 18.49 18.07
N GLU A 13 -50.04 19.16 18.43
CA GLU A 13 -49.62 20.42 17.83
C GLU A 13 -48.75 20.20 16.56
N LEU A 14 -48.13 19.03 16.48
CA LEU A 14 -47.35 18.63 15.28
C LEU A 14 -48.22 18.24 14.05
N LEU A 15 -49.52 17.95 14.28
CA LEU A 15 -50.45 17.53 13.20
C LEU A 15 -51.26 18.66 12.60
N ARG A 16 -51.20 19.88 13.14
CA ARG A 16 -51.94 21.04 12.60
C ARG A 16 -51.12 21.96 11.66
N GLY A 17 -49.84 21.69 11.49
CA GLY A 17 -48.94 22.43 10.57
C GLY A 17 -48.84 21.91 9.14
N ALA A 18 -49.54 20.80 8.78
CA ALA A 18 -49.33 20.08 7.54
C ALA A 18 -50.44 20.26 6.47
N ALA A 19 -51.31 21.25 6.62
CA ALA A 19 -52.48 21.40 5.73
C ALA A 19 -52.61 22.78 5.06
N ALA A 20 -51.54 23.53 4.84
CA ALA A 20 -51.63 24.84 4.15
C ALA A 20 -50.35 25.17 3.33
N ALA A 21 -49.85 24.24 2.51
CA ALA A 21 -48.84 24.54 1.49
C ALA A 21 -48.92 23.57 0.30
N GLY A 22 -50.13 23.39 -0.21
CA GLY A 22 -50.38 22.76 -1.49
C GLY A 22 -50.84 23.80 -2.47
N MET A 23 -49.98 24.27 -3.35
CA MET A 23 -50.16 24.98 -4.65
C MET A 23 -49.27 26.23 -4.69
N MET A 24 -48.09 26.04 -5.20
CA MET A 24 -47.28 26.91 -6.07
C MET A 24 -45.83 26.49 -5.99
N GLY A 25 -45.35 25.81 -7.00
CA GLY A 25 -43.94 25.37 -7.02
C GLY A 25 -43.62 24.45 -8.18
N LEU A 26 -44.29 24.65 -9.34
CA LEU A 26 -43.78 24.06 -10.58
C LEU A 26 -42.81 25.10 -11.17
N ALA A 27 -41.52 25.05 -10.77
CA ALA A 27 -40.42 25.55 -11.59
C ALA A 27 -39.10 25.32 -10.90
N MET A 28 -38.13 24.81 -11.65
CA MET A 28 -36.73 24.62 -11.35
C MET A 28 -36.37 23.37 -10.52
N ARG A 29 -36.62 22.19 -11.09
CA ARG A 29 -35.62 21.15 -11.02
C ARG A 29 -34.41 21.61 -11.84
N ALA A 30 -33.49 22.35 -11.21
CA ALA A 30 -32.12 22.40 -11.69
C ALA A 30 -31.65 20.96 -11.77
N GLY A 31 -31.57 20.42 -12.94
CA GLY A 31 -31.00 19.11 -13.18
C GLY A 31 -29.57 19.12 -12.62
N VAL A 32 -29.36 18.44 -11.52
CA VAL A 32 -28.05 17.92 -11.20
C VAL A 32 -27.79 16.98 -12.39
N GLY A 33 -27.08 17.49 -13.37
CA GLY A 33 -26.64 16.72 -14.52
C GLY A 33 -25.79 15.56 -14.01
N GLY A 34 -26.42 14.44 -13.74
CA GLY A 34 -25.73 13.18 -13.52
C GLY A 34 -24.93 12.93 -14.79
N ALA A 35 -23.61 13.14 -14.73
CA ALA A 35 -22.72 12.79 -15.81
C ALA A 35 -23.06 11.33 -16.19
N ARG A 36 -23.44 11.11 -17.47
CA ARG A 36 -23.62 9.74 -17.98
C ARG A 36 -22.32 8.98 -17.69
N PRO A 37 -22.39 7.76 -17.13
CA PRO A 37 -21.19 6.96 -16.91
C PRO A 37 -20.37 6.94 -18.20
N SER A 38 -19.12 7.31 -18.14
CA SER A 38 -18.22 7.24 -19.29
C SER A 38 -18.22 5.81 -19.82
N THR A 39 -18.42 5.64 -21.10
CA THR A 39 -18.28 4.34 -21.79
C THR A 39 -16.81 4.01 -22.04
N LYS A 40 -15.91 4.98 -21.82
CA LYS A 40 -14.46 4.78 -21.99
C LYS A 40 -13.89 4.12 -20.75
N PRO A 41 -12.93 3.17 -20.91
CA PRO A 41 -12.16 2.63 -19.80
C PRO A 41 -11.52 3.75 -18.97
N PRO A 42 -11.43 3.63 -17.64
CA PRO A 42 -10.81 4.66 -16.81
C PRO A 42 -9.29 4.71 -16.98
N ASN A 43 -8.68 5.86 -16.81
CA ASN A 43 -7.26 5.93 -16.55
C ASN A 43 -6.96 5.45 -15.14
N ILE A 44 -5.71 5.03 -14.88
CA ILE A 44 -5.27 4.52 -13.59
C ILE A 44 -4.00 5.27 -13.18
N VAL A 45 -4.01 5.85 -11.98
CA VAL A 45 -2.83 6.37 -11.29
C VAL A 45 -2.70 5.63 -9.98
N PHE A 46 -1.72 4.74 -9.88
CA PHE A 46 -1.45 3.94 -8.69
C PHE A 46 -0.23 4.51 -7.96
N ILE A 47 -0.47 5.09 -6.78
CA ILE A 47 0.56 5.76 -5.97
C ILE A 47 0.93 4.86 -4.81
N LEU A 48 2.20 4.48 -4.71
CA LEU A 48 2.74 3.60 -3.68
C LEU A 48 3.82 4.34 -2.90
N ALA A 49 3.61 4.53 -1.61
CA ALA A 49 4.65 4.95 -0.68
C ALA A 49 5.47 3.73 -0.23
N ASP A 50 6.68 3.97 0.28
CA ASP A 50 7.63 2.95 0.73
C ASP A 50 7.86 3.12 2.24
N ASP A 51 7.51 2.12 3.05
CA ASP A 51 7.63 2.14 4.51
C ASP A 51 6.77 3.20 5.22
N LEU A 52 5.61 3.55 4.68
CA LEU A 52 4.70 4.52 5.30
C LEU A 52 3.80 3.83 6.33
N GLY A 53 3.82 4.30 7.57
CA GLY A 53 2.95 3.82 8.65
C GLY A 53 1.46 4.11 8.42
N TYR A 54 0.61 3.33 9.09
CA TYR A 54 -0.84 3.46 8.95
C TYR A 54 -1.35 4.87 9.29
N ALA A 55 -0.85 5.47 10.35
CA ALA A 55 -1.26 6.79 10.83
C ALA A 55 -0.39 7.94 10.31
N ASP A 56 0.52 7.71 9.39
CA ASP A 56 1.46 8.72 8.91
C ASP A 56 0.85 9.82 8.01
N VAL A 57 -0.41 9.70 7.65
CA VAL A 57 -1.11 10.72 6.86
C VAL A 57 -2.27 11.33 7.63
N SER A 58 -2.55 12.63 7.42
CA SER A 58 -3.52 13.36 8.24
C SER A 58 -4.93 12.78 8.21
N CYS A 59 -5.39 12.22 7.08
CA CYS A 59 -6.70 11.57 7.01
C CYS A 59 -6.76 10.22 7.76
N TYR A 60 -5.64 9.65 8.22
CA TYR A 60 -5.58 8.49 9.09
C TYR A 60 -5.22 8.83 10.53
N GLY A 61 -5.07 10.11 10.86
CA GLY A 61 -4.98 10.58 12.24
C GLY A 61 -3.66 11.22 12.65
N ARG A 62 -2.69 11.40 11.74
CA ARG A 62 -1.44 12.09 12.07
C ARG A 62 -1.72 13.54 12.51
N PRO A 63 -1.39 13.91 13.76
CA PRO A 63 -1.76 15.23 14.28
C PRO A 63 -0.74 16.33 13.97
N ASP A 64 0.52 15.97 13.75
CA ASP A 64 1.68 16.87 13.64
C ASP A 64 2.22 16.97 12.20
N LEU A 65 1.49 16.44 11.23
CA LEU A 65 1.84 16.40 9.82
C LEU A 65 0.61 16.68 8.96
N SER A 66 0.76 17.46 7.91
CA SER A 66 -0.32 17.81 6.98
C SER A 66 -0.06 17.18 5.61
N THR A 67 -1.03 16.37 5.13
CA THR A 67 -0.99 15.75 3.81
C THR A 67 -2.23 16.09 2.98
N PRO A 68 -2.43 17.41 2.64
CA PRO A 68 -3.68 17.91 2.08
C PRO A 68 -4.03 17.31 0.71
N ASN A 69 -3.05 16.84 -0.06
CA ASN A 69 -3.29 16.25 -1.37
C ASN A 69 -3.73 14.78 -1.27
N ILE A 70 -3.15 14.02 -0.34
CA ILE A 70 -3.61 12.66 0.00
C ILE A 70 -5.00 12.74 0.63
N ASP A 71 -5.25 13.70 1.53
CA ASP A 71 -6.56 13.95 2.13
C ASP A 71 -7.62 14.29 1.06
N ARG A 72 -7.23 15.00 0.00
CA ARG A 72 -8.12 15.29 -1.13
C ARG A 72 -8.54 14.01 -1.87
N ILE A 73 -7.63 13.04 -2.04
CA ILE A 73 -7.99 11.73 -2.63
C ILE A 73 -9.03 11.03 -1.73
N ALA A 74 -8.81 11.03 -0.41
CA ALA A 74 -9.76 10.45 0.56
C ALA A 74 -11.13 11.15 0.53
N ALA A 75 -11.14 12.49 0.49
CA ALA A 75 -12.36 13.28 0.43
C ALA A 75 -13.14 13.09 -0.89
N GLN A 76 -12.47 12.74 -1.98
CA GLN A 76 -13.06 12.49 -3.29
C GLN A 76 -13.42 11.03 -3.55
N GLY A 77 -13.15 10.13 -2.59
CA GLY A 77 -13.33 8.70 -2.79
C GLY A 77 -13.61 7.93 -1.50
N MET A 78 -12.93 6.81 -1.34
CA MET A 78 -13.12 5.88 -0.24
C MET A 78 -11.81 5.56 0.46
N ARG A 79 -11.82 5.56 1.78
CA ARG A 79 -10.72 5.20 2.67
C ARG A 79 -10.98 3.83 3.30
N PHE A 80 -10.01 2.93 3.23
CA PHE A 80 -10.08 1.61 3.85
C PHE A 80 -9.53 1.65 5.28
N LEU A 81 -10.30 1.16 6.23
CA LEU A 81 -9.87 1.06 7.63
C LEU A 81 -9.15 -0.26 7.92
N GLN A 82 -9.29 -1.27 7.06
CA GLN A 82 -8.75 -2.61 7.23
C GLN A 82 -8.00 -3.10 5.98
N ALA A 83 -7.08 -2.27 5.46
CA ALA A 83 -6.20 -2.66 4.38
C ALA A 83 -4.89 -3.25 4.90
N TYR A 84 -4.39 -4.29 4.22
CA TYR A 84 -3.19 -5.02 4.58
C TYR A 84 -2.18 -5.06 3.44
N ALA A 85 -0.91 -5.05 3.80
CA ALA A 85 0.17 -5.45 2.92
C ALA A 85 0.24 -6.98 2.79
N ASN A 86 0.71 -7.48 1.67
CA ASN A 86 0.94 -8.92 1.48
C ASN A 86 2.12 -9.45 2.29
N SER A 87 3.02 -8.59 2.72
CA SER A 87 4.16 -8.91 3.57
C SER A 87 4.56 -7.69 4.38
N ALA A 88 5.34 -7.89 5.42
CA ALA A 88 5.94 -6.82 6.21
C ALA A 88 7.22 -6.24 5.57
N VAL A 89 7.48 -6.52 4.27
CA VAL A 89 8.61 -5.98 3.50
C VAL A 89 8.27 -5.79 2.03
N CYS A 90 9.02 -4.88 1.39
CA CYS A 90 8.76 -4.30 0.08
C CYS A 90 8.74 -5.31 -1.08
N THR A 91 9.82 -6.08 -1.36
CA THR A 91 9.87 -7.00 -2.52
C THR A 91 8.69 -7.97 -2.53
N ALA A 92 8.40 -8.59 -1.39
CA ALA A 92 7.35 -9.58 -1.27
C ALA A 92 5.97 -8.97 -1.56
N THR A 93 5.64 -7.82 -0.96
CA THR A 93 4.38 -7.13 -1.24
C THR A 93 4.29 -6.64 -2.68
N ARG A 94 5.36 -6.05 -3.24
CA ARG A 94 5.38 -5.56 -4.63
C ARG A 94 5.19 -6.71 -5.63
N THR A 95 5.73 -7.91 -5.33
CA THR A 95 5.47 -9.14 -6.12
C THR A 95 3.98 -9.47 -6.11
N ALA A 96 3.35 -9.49 -4.94
CA ALA A 96 1.92 -9.80 -4.85
C ALA A 96 1.04 -8.74 -5.50
N LEU A 97 1.37 -7.46 -5.32
CA LEU A 97 0.65 -6.34 -5.90
C LEU A 97 0.59 -6.41 -7.42
N ILE A 98 1.74 -6.60 -8.08
CA ILE A 98 1.82 -6.58 -9.54
C ILE A 98 1.26 -7.85 -10.20
N THR A 99 1.30 -9.01 -9.49
CA THR A 99 0.82 -10.29 -10.00
C THR A 99 -0.62 -10.61 -9.60
N GLY A 100 -1.17 -9.92 -8.59
CA GLY A 100 -2.50 -10.25 -8.02
C GLY A 100 -2.54 -11.60 -7.31
N ARG A 101 -1.39 -12.14 -6.92
CA ARG A 101 -1.24 -13.47 -6.30
C ARG A 101 -0.43 -13.39 -5.02
N TYR A 102 -0.58 -14.38 -4.15
CA TYR A 102 0.35 -14.52 -3.04
C TYR A 102 1.79 -14.61 -3.56
N GLN A 103 2.67 -13.76 -3.05
CA GLN A 103 4.09 -13.70 -3.43
C GLN A 103 4.81 -15.06 -3.31
N TYR A 104 4.38 -15.89 -2.38
CA TYR A 104 4.98 -17.21 -2.12
C TYR A 104 4.72 -18.24 -3.23
N ARG A 105 3.97 -17.89 -4.28
CA ARG A 105 3.86 -18.69 -5.51
C ARG A 105 5.04 -18.52 -6.45
N LEU A 106 5.88 -17.52 -6.19
CA LEU A 106 7.05 -17.18 -7.00
C LEU A 106 8.33 -17.20 -6.15
N ARG A 107 9.43 -17.64 -6.76
CA ARG A 107 10.75 -17.66 -6.10
C ARG A 107 11.14 -16.29 -5.55
N LEU A 108 10.85 -15.23 -6.30
CA LEU A 108 11.11 -13.86 -5.88
C LEU A 108 10.42 -13.50 -4.56
N GLY A 109 9.20 -13.94 -4.36
CA GLY A 109 8.42 -13.65 -3.15
C GLY A 109 8.95 -14.33 -1.88
N LEU A 110 9.97 -15.19 -1.99
CA LEU A 110 10.68 -15.78 -0.86
C LEU A 110 11.87 -14.90 -0.40
N GLU A 111 12.21 -13.85 -1.13
CA GLU A 111 13.18 -12.84 -0.72
C GLU A 111 12.49 -11.80 0.17
N GLU A 112 13.01 -11.60 1.36
CA GLU A 112 12.38 -10.78 2.41
C GLU A 112 13.32 -9.69 2.96
N PRO A 113 13.67 -8.64 2.19
CA PRO A 113 13.44 -8.36 0.77
C PRO A 113 14.55 -8.91 -0.15
N LEU A 114 14.43 -8.70 -1.46
CA LEU A 114 15.48 -9.00 -2.44
C LEU A 114 16.71 -8.10 -2.20
N VAL A 115 17.85 -8.69 -1.96
CA VAL A 115 19.13 -7.98 -1.78
C VAL A 115 20.19 -8.61 -2.68
N GLY A 116 20.60 -7.87 -3.70
CA GLY A 116 21.81 -8.14 -4.48
C GLY A 116 21.92 -9.50 -5.21
N ASN A 117 20.82 -10.25 -5.36
CA ASN A 117 20.83 -11.52 -6.09
C ASN A 117 20.45 -11.33 -7.57
N PRO A 118 21.40 -11.39 -8.52
CA PRO A 118 21.11 -11.15 -9.94
C PRO A 118 20.33 -12.28 -10.62
N ASP A 119 20.22 -13.44 -9.99
CA ASP A 119 19.52 -14.62 -10.50
C ASP A 119 18.07 -14.71 -10.04
N VAL A 120 17.64 -13.80 -9.18
CA VAL A 120 16.28 -13.75 -8.64
C VAL A 120 15.59 -12.46 -9.07
N GLY A 121 14.40 -12.61 -9.61
CA GLY A 121 13.54 -11.51 -10.05
C GLY A 121 12.20 -12.01 -10.54
N LEU A 122 11.34 -11.08 -10.94
CA LEU A 122 10.03 -11.40 -11.51
C LEU A 122 10.24 -11.98 -12.93
N PRO A 123 9.83 -13.23 -13.18
CA PRO A 123 10.01 -13.84 -14.48
C PRO A 123 9.27 -13.03 -15.58
N PRO A 124 9.94 -12.73 -16.71
CA PRO A 124 9.34 -11.91 -17.77
C PRO A 124 8.07 -12.49 -18.39
N GLU A 125 7.94 -13.82 -18.37
CA GLU A 125 6.78 -14.55 -18.89
C GLU A 125 5.58 -14.56 -17.93
N HIS A 126 5.79 -14.20 -16.65
CA HIS A 126 4.71 -14.22 -15.67
C HIS A 126 3.71 -13.07 -15.90
N PRO A 127 2.40 -13.36 -15.96
CA PRO A 127 1.39 -12.31 -16.14
C PRO A 127 1.42 -11.29 -14.99
N THR A 128 1.40 -10.02 -15.36
CA THR A 128 1.41 -8.87 -14.44
C THR A 128 0.25 -7.93 -14.73
N LEU A 129 -0.12 -7.09 -13.79
CA LEU A 129 -1.14 -6.07 -14.01
C LEU A 129 -0.87 -5.22 -15.28
N PRO A 130 0.33 -4.63 -15.50
CA PRO A 130 0.60 -3.88 -16.73
C PRO A 130 0.55 -4.76 -18.00
N SER A 131 1.06 -6.00 -17.97
CA SER A 131 1.01 -6.87 -19.14
C SER A 131 -0.42 -7.28 -19.53
N LEU A 132 -1.30 -7.47 -18.54
CA LEU A 132 -2.71 -7.77 -18.76
C LEU A 132 -3.49 -6.54 -19.22
N LEU A 133 -3.22 -5.36 -18.67
CA LEU A 133 -3.80 -4.10 -19.14
C LEU A 133 -3.38 -3.76 -20.57
N LYS A 134 -2.15 -4.09 -20.96
CA LYS A 134 -1.68 -3.94 -22.34
C LYS A 134 -2.54 -4.74 -23.34
N LYS A 135 -3.00 -5.94 -22.96
CA LYS A 135 -3.96 -6.71 -23.78
C LYS A 135 -5.32 -6.01 -23.94
N ALA A 136 -5.66 -5.09 -23.02
CA ALA A 136 -6.85 -4.23 -23.08
C ALA A 136 -6.55 -2.82 -23.66
N ALA A 137 -5.46 -2.66 -24.43
CA ALA A 137 -5.04 -1.44 -25.10
C ALA A 137 -4.69 -0.27 -24.16
N TYR A 138 -4.27 -0.55 -22.92
CA TYR A 138 -3.68 0.46 -22.04
C TYR A 138 -2.20 0.65 -22.41
N SER A 139 -1.75 1.90 -22.29
CA SER A 139 -0.32 2.21 -22.18
C SER A 139 0.04 2.33 -20.70
N SER A 140 1.26 1.91 -20.33
CA SER A 140 1.65 1.89 -18.92
C SER A 140 3.08 2.39 -18.69
N THR A 141 3.26 3.19 -17.65
CA THR A 141 4.57 3.68 -17.21
C THR A 141 4.76 3.43 -15.72
N LEU A 142 5.92 2.87 -15.35
CA LEU A 142 6.39 2.87 -13.97
C LEU A 142 7.29 4.07 -13.74
N VAL A 143 6.98 4.88 -12.74
CA VAL A 143 7.81 5.98 -12.25
C VAL A 143 8.20 5.68 -10.80
N GLY A 144 9.49 5.45 -10.54
CA GLY A 144 10.01 5.20 -9.20
C GLY A 144 10.58 3.81 -8.96
N LYS A 145 10.36 3.27 -7.77
CA LYS A 145 10.96 2.01 -7.29
C LYS A 145 10.37 0.78 -7.97
N TRP A 146 11.27 -0.07 -8.48
CA TRP A 146 10.93 -1.39 -9.02
C TRP A 146 11.04 -2.50 -7.99
N HIS A 147 12.22 -2.85 -7.56
CA HIS A 147 12.60 -3.82 -6.54
C HIS A 147 12.15 -5.27 -6.80
N LEU A 148 12.00 -5.67 -8.07
CA LEU A 148 11.58 -7.02 -8.46
C LEU A 148 12.60 -7.70 -9.41
N GLY A 149 13.89 -7.39 -9.25
CA GLY A 149 14.99 -7.94 -10.05
C GLY A 149 15.58 -6.94 -11.04
N ALA A 150 16.76 -7.25 -11.52
CA ALA A 150 17.59 -6.35 -12.33
C ALA A 150 17.96 -6.91 -13.70
N LEU A 151 18.39 -6.01 -14.60
CA LEU A 151 18.93 -6.37 -15.91
C LEU A 151 20.17 -7.28 -15.78
N PRO A 152 20.44 -8.09 -16.81
CA PRO A 152 19.70 -8.19 -18.09
C PRO A 152 18.47 -9.12 -18.02
N LYS A 153 18.29 -9.89 -16.94
CA LYS A 153 17.24 -10.92 -16.85
C LYS A 153 15.85 -10.36 -16.56
N PHE A 154 15.78 -9.36 -15.69
CA PHE A 154 14.54 -8.83 -15.14
C PHE A 154 14.46 -7.32 -15.31
N GLY A 155 13.28 -6.75 -15.16
CA GLY A 155 13.08 -5.30 -15.22
C GLY A 155 11.65 -4.90 -15.56
N PRO A 156 11.29 -3.62 -15.38
CA PRO A 156 9.93 -3.14 -15.59
C PRO A 156 9.42 -3.39 -17.03
N LEU A 157 10.22 -3.09 -18.04
CA LEU A 157 9.84 -3.27 -19.45
C LEU A 157 9.62 -4.75 -19.79
N LYS A 158 10.38 -5.64 -19.17
CA LYS A 158 10.22 -7.11 -19.32
C LYS A 158 8.98 -7.64 -18.61
N SER A 159 8.43 -6.86 -17.68
CA SER A 159 7.24 -7.21 -16.89
C SER A 159 5.99 -6.49 -17.37
N GLY A 160 5.99 -5.95 -18.60
CA GLY A 160 4.81 -5.44 -19.29
C GLY A 160 4.63 -3.93 -19.29
N TYR A 161 5.42 -3.14 -18.55
CA TYR A 161 5.40 -1.69 -18.68
C TYR A 161 5.96 -1.26 -20.06
N ASP A 162 5.37 -0.23 -20.62
CA ASP A 162 5.86 0.36 -21.89
C ASP A 162 7.04 1.30 -21.64
N HIS A 163 7.05 2.00 -20.51
CA HIS A 163 8.10 2.93 -20.10
C HIS A 163 8.42 2.79 -18.60
N PHE A 164 9.65 3.14 -18.28
CA PHE A 164 10.18 3.16 -16.91
C PHE A 164 11.05 4.39 -16.68
N TYR A 165 10.86 5.05 -15.55
CA TYR A 165 11.78 6.05 -15.01
C TYR A 165 11.92 5.84 -13.52
N GLY A 166 13.12 5.59 -13.01
CA GLY A 166 13.33 5.38 -11.57
C GLY A 166 14.52 4.48 -11.29
N PHE A 167 14.44 3.72 -10.20
CA PHE A 167 15.51 2.86 -9.73
C PHE A 167 15.05 1.40 -9.57
N ARG A 168 16.01 0.46 -9.73
CA ARG A 168 15.72 -0.98 -9.71
C ARG A 168 15.96 -1.65 -8.39
N GLY A 169 16.79 -1.05 -7.55
CA GLY A 169 17.12 -1.56 -6.22
C GLY A 169 16.04 -1.35 -5.17
N GLY A 170 16.37 -1.77 -3.93
CA GLY A 170 15.49 -1.62 -2.78
C GLY A 170 15.47 -0.21 -2.18
N ALA A 171 16.58 0.51 -2.30
CA ALA A 171 16.76 1.88 -1.83
C ALA A 171 17.88 2.54 -2.60
N VAL A 172 17.82 3.84 -2.73
CA VAL A 172 18.88 4.70 -3.25
C VAL A 172 18.92 6.00 -2.46
N ASP A 173 20.08 6.63 -2.44
CA ASP A 173 20.26 7.97 -1.92
C ASP A 173 19.41 9.00 -2.71
N TYR A 174 18.78 9.93 -2.01
CA TYR A 174 17.80 10.84 -2.62
C TYR A 174 18.41 11.93 -3.51
N PHE A 175 19.73 12.17 -3.43
CA PHE A 175 20.42 13.19 -4.21
C PHE A 175 21.42 12.60 -5.21
N SER A 176 22.21 11.61 -4.78
CA SER A 176 23.17 10.94 -5.67
C SER A 176 22.55 9.85 -6.52
N HIS A 177 21.35 9.37 -6.17
CA HIS A 177 20.63 8.27 -6.82
C HIS A 177 21.47 7.00 -6.94
N SER A 178 22.34 6.76 -5.97
CA SER A 178 23.25 5.61 -5.94
C SER A 178 22.98 4.72 -4.72
N ALA A 179 23.34 3.44 -4.83
CA ALA A 179 23.31 2.47 -3.76
C ALA A 179 24.63 1.71 -3.72
N GLY A 180 25.32 1.72 -2.57
CA GLY A 180 26.63 1.05 -2.43
C GLY A 180 27.66 1.53 -3.45
N GLY A 181 27.66 2.81 -3.80
CA GLY A 181 28.57 3.44 -4.77
C GLY A 181 28.26 3.13 -6.23
N LYS A 182 27.09 2.55 -6.53
CA LYS A 182 26.62 2.28 -7.90
C LYS A 182 25.39 3.11 -8.19
N ASP A 183 25.41 3.80 -9.33
CA ASP A 183 24.25 4.55 -9.80
C ASP A 183 23.09 3.64 -10.12
N ASP A 184 21.89 4.05 -9.72
CA ASP A 184 20.66 3.29 -9.94
C ASP A 184 19.49 4.23 -10.29
N LEU A 185 19.73 5.19 -11.19
CA LEU A 185 18.66 5.95 -11.83
C LEU A 185 18.64 5.61 -13.33
N TRP A 186 17.45 5.38 -13.87
CA TRP A 186 17.25 4.86 -15.21
C TRP A 186 16.10 5.57 -15.92
N ASP A 187 16.25 5.71 -17.26
CA ASP A 187 15.14 6.03 -18.18
C ASP A 187 15.01 4.86 -19.14
N ASP A 188 13.92 4.11 -19.07
CA ASP A 188 13.77 2.78 -19.65
C ASP A 188 14.93 1.85 -19.21
N ASP A 189 15.66 1.26 -20.13
CA ASP A 189 16.83 0.40 -19.85
C ASP A 189 18.18 1.16 -19.96
N VAL A 190 18.15 2.49 -20.02
CA VAL A 190 19.34 3.35 -20.13
C VAL A 190 19.67 3.98 -18.77
N PRO A 191 20.90 3.81 -18.25
CA PRO A 191 21.33 4.52 -17.05
C PRO A 191 21.26 6.03 -17.24
N LEU A 192 20.80 6.74 -16.23
CA LEU A 192 20.61 8.18 -16.25
C LEU A 192 21.34 8.85 -15.08
N HIS A 193 22.08 9.94 -15.40
CA HIS A 193 22.63 10.84 -14.40
C HIS A 193 21.84 12.14 -14.45
N GLN A 194 21.12 12.45 -13.38
CA GLN A 194 20.29 13.65 -13.27
C GLN A 194 20.43 14.22 -11.87
N ALA A 195 20.73 15.51 -11.74
CA ALA A 195 20.77 16.17 -10.45
C ALA A 195 19.34 16.50 -9.95
N GLY A 196 19.15 16.49 -8.63
CA GLY A 196 17.92 16.87 -8.00
C GLY A 196 17.48 15.90 -6.91
N TYR A 197 16.51 16.30 -6.10
CA TYR A 197 15.93 15.47 -5.06
C TYR A 197 14.98 14.42 -5.68
N LEU A 198 15.21 13.15 -5.40
CA LEU A 198 14.55 12.03 -6.09
C LEU A 198 13.01 12.14 -6.09
N THR A 199 12.39 12.44 -4.95
CA THR A 199 10.93 12.57 -4.84
C THR A 199 10.38 13.64 -5.79
N GLU A 200 11.09 14.76 -5.97
CA GLU A 200 10.72 15.82 -6.91
C GLU A 200 10.88 15.39 -8.37
N LEU A 201 11.95 14.66 -8.66
CA LEU A 201 12.18 14.11 -10.01
C LEU A 201 11.09 13.12 -10.40
N LEU A 202 10.71 12.21 -9.48
CA LEU A 202 9.64 11.25 -9.70
C LEU A 202 8.29 11.95 -9.92
N GLY A 203 7.97 12.95 -9.09
CA GLY A 203 6.75 13.75 -9.24
C GLY A 203 6.70 14.51 -10.56
N SER A 204 7.81 15.12 -10.97
CA SER A 204 7.93 15.84 -12.25
C SER A 204 7.75 14.91 -13.44
N ARG A 205 8.44 13.74 -13.44
CA ARG A 205 8.28 12.75 -14.49
C ARG A 205 6.84 12.22 -14.57
N ALA A 206 6.17 11.98 -13.44
CA ALA A 206 4.78 11.52 -13.42
C ALA A 206 3.84 12.58 -14.04
N VAL A 207 4.06 13.87 -13.79
CA VAL A 207 3.32 14.97 -14.43
C VAL A 207 3.53 14.96 -15.95
N ASP A 208 4.77 14.80 -16.41
CA ASP A 208 5.10 14.76 -17.84
C ASP A 208 4.43 13.56 -18.52
N VAL A 209 4.44 12.39 -17.87
CA VAL A 209 3.80 11.16 -18.35
C VAL A 209 2.27 11.36 -18.47
N VAL A 210 1.62 11.92 -17.45
CA VAL A 210 0.19 12.23 -17.49
C VAL A 210 -0.14 13.20 -18.62
N ASN A 211 0.65 14.27 -18.79
CA ASN A 211 0.47 15.23 -19.88
C ASN A 211 0.70 14.60 -21.27
N GLY A 212 1.63 13.66 -21.38
CA GLY A 212 1.87 12.89 -22.60
C GLY A 212 0.68 12.01 -22.97
N TYR A 213 0.18 11.22 -22.03
CA TYR A 213 -0.96 10.35 -22.22
C TYR A 213 -2.27 11.12 -22.50
N ALA A 214 -2.46 12.27 -21.89
CA ALA A 214 -3.62 13.13 -22.15
C ALA A 214 -3.72 13.52 -23.64
N LYS A 215 -2.59 13.71 -24.32
CA LYS A 215 -2.54 14.06 -25.75
C LYS A 215 -2.87 12.86 -26.65
N SER A 216 -2.54 11.63 -26.22
CA SER A 216 -2.80 10.42 -27.02
C SER A 216 -4.28 10.02 -26.99
N GLY A 217 -5.01 10.35 -25.91
CA GLY A 217 -6.39 9.97 -25.71
C GLY A 217 -6.62 8.47 -25.46
N GLN A 218 -5.55 7.68 -25.32
CA GLN A 218 -5.61 6.27 -24.96
C GLN A 218 -5.76 6.10 -23.44
N PRO A 219 -6.42 5.05 -22.95
CA PRO A 219 -6.42 4.74 -21.53
C PRO A 219 -5.00 4.38 -21.08
N PHE A 220 -4.65 4.79 -19.87
CA PHE A 220 -3.29 4.60 -19.37
C PHE A 220 -3.25 4.15 -17.91
N MET A 221 -2.12 3.53 -17.53
CA MET A 221 -1.73 3.29 -16.15
C MET A 221 -0.41 3.97 -15.85
N VAL A 222 -0.38 4.81 -14.83
CA VAL A 222 0.84 5.33 -14.22
C VAL A 222 0.99 4.67 -12.85
N SER A 223 2.05 3.88 -12.67
CA SER A 223 2.47 3.37 -11.37
C SER A 223 3.52 4.32 -10.82
N LEU A 224 3.14 5.17 -9.87
CA LEU A 224 4.03 6.13 -9.21
C LEU A 224 4.46 5.55 -7.86
N HIS A 225 5.63 4.93 -7.84
CA HIS A 225 6.18 4.24 -6.67
C HIS A 225 7.28 5.08 -6.05
N PHE A 226 6.93 5.92 -5.09
CA PHE A 226 7.91 6.75 -4.39
C PHE A 226 8.90 5.91 -3.59
N ASN A 227 10.11 6.44 -3.41
CA ASN A 227 11.08 5.97 -2.42
C ASN A 227 10.70 6.45 -1.01
N ALA A 228 10.05 7.61 -0.91
CA ALA A 228 9.67 8.24 0.35
C ALA A 228 8.53 7.48 1.06
N PRO A 229 8.61 7.40 2.41
CA PRO A 229 9.64 7.91 3.31
C PRO A 229 10.71 6.87 3.75
N HIS A 230 11.01 5.86 2.92
CA HIS A 230 12.08 4.86 3.16
C HIS A 230 13.43 5.52 3.35
N TRP A 231 14.30 4.93 4.18
CA TRP A 231 15.69 5.38 4.33
C TRP A 231 16.49 5.31 3.00
N PRO A 232 17.59 6.11 2.91
CA PRO A 232 18.16 7.02 3.90
C PRO A 232 17.21 8.19 4.18
N TRP A 233 17.14 8.66 5.45
CA TRP A 233 16.25 9.75 5.80
C TRP A 233 16.87 11.09 5.41
N GLU A 234 16.56 11.50 4.21
CA GLU A 234 17.01 12.73 3.57
C GLU A 234 15.79 13.48 3.05
N ALA A 235 15.60 14.71 3.49
CA ALA A 235 14.56 15.60 3.02
C ALA A 235 15.13 16.68 2.07
N PRO A 236 14.32 17.41 1.34
CA PRO A 236 14.82 18.51 0.52
C PRO A 236 15.73 19.47 1.31
N GLY A 237 16.92 19.71 0.79
CA GLY A 237 17.96 20.52 1.45
C GLY A 237 18.93 19.77 2.33
N ASP A 238 18.86 18.44 2.38
CA ASP A 238 19.76 17.60 3.17
C ASP A 238 20.92 17.02 2.31
N GLU A 239 21.41 17.76 1.28
CA GLU A 239 22.52 17.33 0.40
C GLU A 239 23.81 17.02 1.19
N ALA A 240 24.03 17.73 2.32
CA ALA A 240 25.17 17.47 3.18
C ALA A 240 25.09 16.09 3.87
N GLU A 241 23.89 15.60 4.13
CA GLU A 241 23.67 14.25 4.67
C GLU A 241 23.98 13.18 3.62
N SER A 242 23.51 13.36 2.39
CA SER A 242 23.87 12.49 1.25
C SER A 242 25.38 12.43 1.05
N GLU A 243 26.09 13.58 1.14
CA GLU A 243 27.55 13.60 1.07
C GLU A 243 28.19 12.82 2.22
N ARG A 244 27.67 12.95 3.46
CA ARG A 244 28.14 12.23 4.63
C ARG A 244 27.97 10.71 4.45
N LEU A 245 26.81 10.27 3.98
CA LEU A 245 26.49 8.84 3.79
C LEU A 245 27.39 8.14 2.76
N ARG A 246 27.98 8.91 1.83
CA ARG A 246 28.95 8.37 0.86
C ARG A 246 30.36 8.21 1.42
N GLN A 247 30.67 8.76 2.59
CA GLN A 247 31.98 8.64 3.19
C GLN A 247 32.22 7.24 3.78
N PRO A 248 33.45 6.72 3.71
CA PRO A 248 33.79 5.46 4.36
C PRO A 248 33.49 5.49 5.87
N GLY A 249 32.82 4.48 6.38
CA GLY A 249 32.48 4.36 7.80
C GLY A 249 31.21 5.08 8.24
N SER A 250 30.46 5.67 7.32
CA SER A 250 29.18 6.37 7.61
C SER A 250 28.01 5.44 7.94
N GLY A 251 28.13 4.13 7.73
CA GLY A 251 27.01 3.20 7.78
C GLY A 251 26.27 3.06 6.42
N GLY A 252 26.55 3.95 5.46
CA GLY A 252 25.92 3.95 4.14
C GLY A 252 24.41 4.24 4.20
N LEU A 253 23.66 3.74 3.22
CA LEU A 253 22.21 4.00 3.13
C LEU A 253 21.42 3.49 4.36
N ALA A 254 21.87 2.42 5.01
CA ALA A 254 21.21 1.83 6.17
C ALA A 254 21.76 2.38 7.50
N ASP A 255 22.16 3.66 7.54
CA ASP A 255 22.65 4.30 8.75
C ASP A 255 21.54 4.42 9.81
N PHE A 256 21.60 3.56 10.84
CA PHE A 256 20.62 3.56 11.92
C PHE A 256 20.75 4.74 12.89
N ASP A 257 21.84 5.46 12.85
CA ASP A 257 22.06 6.66 13.68
C ASP A 257 21.58 7.94 12.94
N GLY A 258 21.26 7.82 11.64
CA GLY A 258 20.83 8.94 10.81
C GLY A 258 19.33 9.25 10.92
N GLY A 259 18.98 10.41 10.38
CA GLY A 259 17.62 10.89 10.30
C GLY A 259 17.05 11.43 11.60
N SER A 260 15.81 11.87 11.51
CA SER A 260 15.01 12.36 12.64
C SER A 260 13.53 12.29 12.31
N GLN A 261 12.67 12.35 13.33
CA GLN A 261 11.21 12.49 13.14
C GLN A 261 10.87 13.67 12.20
N LYS A 262 11.58 14.79 12.35
CA LYS A 262 11.35 15.97 11.52
C LYS A 262 11.79 15.76 10.07
N THR A 263 12.91 15.07 9.84
CA THR A 263 13.34 14.71 8.48
C THR A 263 12.31 13.79 7.81
N TYR A 264 11.86 12.76 8.51
CA TYR A 264 10.83 11.84 8.06
C TYR A 264 9.52 12.57 7.67
N GLN A 265 9.05 13.50 8.50
CA GLN A 265 7.88 14.33 8.21
C GLN A 265 8.05 15.15 6.92
N ARG A 266 9.21 15.83 6.75
CA ARG A 266 9.51 16.60 5.54
C ARG A 266 9.55 15.76 4.27
N MET A 267 9.98 14.50 4.36
CA MET A 267 9.94 13.56 3.24
C MET A 267 8.50 13.24 2.83
N ILE A 268 7.60 13.04 3.79
CA ILE A 268 6.16 12.81 3.52
C ILE A 268 5.51 14.08 2.96
N GLU A 269 5.79 15.24 3.51
CA GLU A 269 5.26 16.52 3.02
C GLU A 269 5.66 16.77 1.56
N GLU A 270 6.92 16.48 1.20
CA GLU A 270 7.38 16.60 -0.18
C GLU A 270 6.69 15.57 -1.09
N MET A 271 6.52 14.32 -0.64
CA MET A 271 5.75 13.31 -1.38
C MET A 271 4.31 13.78 -1.61
N ASP A 272 3.63 14.29 -0.58
CA ASP A 272 2.26 14.82 -0.71
C ASP A 272 2.19 16.00 -1.69
N LYS A 273 3.16 16.90 -1.67
CA LYS A 273 3.27 18.00 -2.63
C LYS A 273 3.40 17.48 -4.07
N GLN A 274 4.21 16.46 -4.32
CA GLN A 274 4.37 15.87 -5.65
C GLN A 274 3.09 15.14 -6.10
N ILE A 275 2.40 14.46 -5.20
CA ILE A 275 1.06 13.90 -5.45
C ILE A 275 0.10 15.02 -5.88
N GLY A 276 0.13 16.16 -5.20
CA GLY A 276 -0.66 17.32 -5.55
C GLY A 276 -0.43 17.82 -6.98
N ARG A 277 0.82 17.82 -7.46
CA ARG A 277 1.16 18.18 -8.84
C ARG A 277 0.57 17.18 -9.86
N VAL A 278 0.60 15.89 -9.57
CA VAL A 278 0.01 14.86 -10.44
C VAL A 278 -1.52 15.01 -10.49
N LEU A 279 -2.17 15.21 -9.36
CA LEU A 279 -3.61 15.46 -9.31
C LEU A 279 -4.00 16.75 -10.05
N GLN A 280 -3.16 17.79 -10.00
CA GLN A 280 -3.36 19.01 -10.77
C GLN A 280 -3.20 18.77 -12.27
N ALA A 281 -2.24 17.95 -12.70
CA ALA A 281 -2.08 17.58 -14.11
C ALA A 281 -3.30 16.82 -14.64
N LEU A 282 -3.87 15.88 -13.86
CA LEU A 282 -5.13 15.21 -14.21
C LEU A 282 -6.28 16.22 -14.36
N HIS A 283 -6.38 17.18 -13.45
CA HIS A 283 -7.43 18.21 -13.48
C HIS A 283 -7.29 19.12 -14.71
N THR A 284 -6.09 19.65 -14.96
CA THR A 284 -5.81 20.54 -16.09
C THR A 284 -6.09 19.91 -17.44
N ASN A 285 -5.86 18.59 -17.55
CA ASN A 285 -6.15 17.82 -18.77
C ASN A 285 -7.60 17.29 -18.84
N GLY A 286 -8.48 17.62 -17.88
CA GLY A 286 -9.87 17.15 -17.87
C GLY A 286 -10.04 15.65 -17.64
N LEU A 287 -9.06 14.99 -17.00
CA LEU A 287 -9.01 13.53 -16.81
C LEU A 287 -9.56 13.09 -15.45
N THR A 288 -9.75 14.01 -14.50
CA THR A 288 -10.08 13.71 -13.09
C THR A 288 -11.29 12.78 -12.95
N GLU A 289 -12.37 13.06 -13.66
CA GLU A 289 -13.64 12.32 -13.48
C GLU A 289 -13.51 10.83 -13.85
N ASN A 290 -12.75 10.50 -14.90
CA ASN A 290 -12.59 9.13 -15.36
C ASN A 290 -11.16 8.57 -15.11
N THR A 291 -10.57 8.93 -14.00
CA THR A 291 -9.30 8.38 -13.52
C THR A 291 -9.50 7.73 -12.16
N ILE A 292 -9.06 6.48 -12.01
CA ILE A 292 -8.92 5.81 -10.72
C ILE A 292 -7.57 6.24 -10.14
N VAL A 293 -7.60 6.89 -8.98
CA VAL A 293 -6.40 7.22 -8.22
C VAL A 293 -6.37 6.37 -6.97
N VAL A 294 -5.37 5.53 -6.81
CA VAL A 294 -5.10 4.74 -5.60
C VAL A 294 -3.89 5.32 -4.90
N PHE A 295 -3.96 5.46 -3.57
CA PHE A 295 -2.82 5.75 -2.70
C PHE A 295 -2.72 4.67 -1.63
N THR A 296 -1.53 4.08 -1.43
CA THR A 296 -1.27 3.07 -0.39
C THR A 296 0.23 2.97 -0.08
N SER A 297 0.60 2.14 0.90
CA SER A 297 1.98 1.76 1.22
C SER A 297 2.26 0.31 0.84
N ASP A 298 3.52 -0.07 0.70
CA ASP A 298 3.91 -1.45 0.40
C ASP A 298 4.03 -2.34 1.65
N ASN A 299 4.33 -1.77 2.82
CA ASN A 299 4.29 -2.45 4.12
C ASN A 299 4.05 -1.42 5.23
N GLY A 300 3.93 -1.88 6.47
CA GLY A 300 3.90 -1.00 7.63
C GLY A 300 5.19 -0.20 7.79
N GLY A 301 5.10 0.90 8.51
CA GLY A 301 6.19 1.84 8.65
C GLY A 301 7.38 1.31 9.43
N GLU A 302 8.51 1.99 9.29
CA GLU A 302 9.76 1.68 9.97
C GLU A 302 10.01 2.73 11.08
N ARG A 303 11.19 2.91 11.56
CA ARG A 303 11.67 3.63 12.75
C ARG A 303 10.89 4.90 13.17
N PHE A 304 10.66 5.85 12.26
CA PHE A 304 10.01 7.13 12.56
C PHE A 304 8.53 7.15 12.21
N ALA A 305 8.00 6.03 11.70
CA ALA A 305 6.63 5.92 11.27
C ALA A 305 5.65 5.89 12.45
N ASP A 306 4.46 6.41 12.23
CA ASP A 306 3.34 6.28 13.13
C ASP A 306 2.42 5.14 12.67
N THR A 307 2.40 4.06 13.43
CA THR A 307 1.53 2.91 13.18
C THR A 307 0.27 2.90 14.05
N TRP A 308 0.02 3.98 14.81
CA TRP A 308 -1.15 4.07 15.70
C TRP A 308 -2.46 3.68 14.99
N PRO A 309 -3.35 2.90 15.63
CA PRO A 309 -3.28 2.36 17.00
C PRO A 309 -2.58 1.00 17.10
N PHE A 310 -1.88 0.54 16.08
CA PHE A 310 -1.36 -0.81 15.97
C PHE A 310 0.02 -0.99 16.59
N THR A 311 0.27 -2.18 17.10
CA THR A 311 1.60 -2.62 17.57
C THR A 311 2.40 -3.20 16.41
N GLY A 312 3.72 -3.04 16.46
CA GLY A 312 4.64 -3.58 15.45
C GLY A 312 4.96 -2.60 14.31
N LYS A 313 5.87 -3.02 13.45
CA LYS A 313 6.43 -2.23 12.36
C LYS A 313 6.96 -3.14 11.25
N LYS A 314 7.59 -2.58 10.23
CA LYS A 314 8.30 -3.30 9.17
C LYS A 314 9.06 -4.52 9.72
N THR A 315 9.05 -5.64 9.00
CA THR A 315 9.60 -6.96 9.37
C THR A 315 8.79 -7.74 10.41
N GLU A 316 7.64 -7.25 10.87
CA GLU A 316 6.80 -7.90 11.86
C GLU A 316 5.40 -8.20 11.31
N LEU A 317 4.87 -9.40 11.62
CA LEU A 317 3.50 -9.78 11.24
C LEU A 317 2.44 -9.32 12.25
N LEU A 318 2.79 -8.45 13.18
CA LEU A 318 1.85 -7.68 13.98
C LEU A 318 1.07 -6.70 13.09
N GLU A 319 -0.06 -6.17 13.60
CA GLU A 319 -0.91 -5.27 12.81
C GLU A 319 -0.14 -4.05 12.27
N GLY A 320 0.76 -3.44 13.06
CA GLY A 320 1.54 -2.28 12.64
C GLY A 320 2.55 -2.55 11.50
N GLY A 321 2.97 -3.80 11.31
CA GLY A 321 3.81 -4.18 10.18
C GLY A 321 3.02 -4.55 8.92
N LEU A 322 1.72 -4.86 9.07
CA LEU A 322 0.86 -5.33 7.98
C LEU A 322 -0.24 -4.34 7.58
N ARG A 323 -0.80 -3.56 8.54
CA ARG A 323 -1.82 -2.54 8.28
C ARG A 323 -1.18 -1.34 7.58
N ILE A 324 -1.80 -0.96 6.48
CA ILE A 324 -1.35 0.14 5.63
C ILE A 324 -2.50 1.10 5.34
N PRO A 325 -2.22 2.40 5.15
CA PRO A 325 -3.22 3.29 4.61
C PRO A 325 -3.57 2.85 3.18
N ALA A 326 -4.85 2.88 2.83
CA ALA A 326 -5.30 2.62 1.46
C ALA A 326 -6.51 3.50 1.14
N ILE A 327 -6.39 4.25 0.06
CA ILE A 327 -7.38 5.23 -0.38
C ILE A 327 -7.59 5.04 -1.87
N VAL A 328 -8.83 5.14 -2.33
CA VAL A 328 -9.14 5.13 -3.76
C VAL A 328 -10.16 6.19 -4.09
N SER A 329 -9.94 6.93 -5.17
CA SER A 329 -10.93 7.82 -5.74
C SER A 329 -11.17 7.47 -7.21
N TRP A 330 -12.42 7.56 -7.63
CA TRP A 330 -12.89 7.54 -9.01
C TRP A 330 -14.18 8.35 -9.08
N PRO A 331 -14.08 9.67 -9.28
CA PRO A 331 -15.22 10.57 -9.09
C PRO A 331 -16.46 10.22 -9.91
N ALA A 332 -16.28 9.61 -11.10
CA ALA A 332 -17.38 9.13 -11.93
C ALA A 332 -18.15 7.93 -11.34
N ARG A 333 -17.56 7.16 -10.41
CA ARG A 333 -18.13 5.87 -10.00
C ARG A 333 -18.12 5.62 -8.48
N ILE A 334 -17.19 6.17 -7.74
CA ILE A 334 -17.07 5.97 -6.29
C ILE A 334 -17.67 7.18 -5.58
N PRO A 335 -18.62 6.99 -4.64
CA PRO A 335 -19.15 8.09 -3.83
C PRO A 335 -18.04 8.78 -3.01
N ARG A 336 -18.16 10.09 -2.85
CA ARG A 336 -17.18 10.91 -2.15
C ARG A 336 -17.24 10.72 -0.63
N GLY A 337 -16.08 10.84 0.03
CA GLY A 337 -15.95 10.90 1.48
C GLY A 337 -16.38 9.64 2.22
N GLN A 338 -16.25 8.48 1.57
CA GLN A 338 -16.63 7.20 2.16
C GLN A 338 -15.51 6.59 2.98
N THR A 339 -15.88 5.76 3.94
CA THR A 339 -14.98 4.83 4.63
C THR A 339 -15.53 3.42 4.52
N THR A 340 -14.65 2.42 4.49
CA THR A 340 -15.04 1.02 4.48
C THR A 340 -14.19 0.21 5.45
N GLU A 341 -14.84 -0.72 6.12
CA GLU A 341 -14.18 -1.75 6.94
C GLU A 341 -14.00 -3.07 6.17
N GLN A 342 -14.15 -3.05 4.85
CA GLN A 342 -13.82 -4.22 4.04
C GLN A 342 -12.36 -4.58 4.24
N VAL A 343 -12.12 -5.79 4.68
CA VAL A 343 -10.77 -6.35 4.75
C VAL A 343 -10.24 -6.50 3.34
N SER A 344 -9.13 -5.84 3.04
CA SER A 344 -8.45 -5.88 1.75
C SER A 344 -6.96 -6.15 1.93
N ILE A 345 -6.29 -6.58 0.87
CA ILE A 345 -4.85 -6.84 0.85
C ILE A 345 -4.26 -6.38 -0.48
N SER A 346 -2.98 -6.03 -0.53
CA SER A 346 -2.34 -5.39 -1.70
C SER A 346 -2.60 -6.11 -3.03
N MET A 347 -2.63 -7.44 -3.03
CA MET A 347 -2.91 -8.23 -4.25
C MET A 347 -4.34 -8.05 -4.81
N ASP A 348 -5.26 -7.46 -4.06
CA ASP A 348 -6.64 -7.21 -4.51
C ASP A 348 -6.71 -6.08 -5.55
N TRP A 349 -5.71 -5.21 -5.60
CA TRP A 349 -5.70 -4.12 -6.58
C TRP A 349 -5.62 -4.63 -8.01
N ALA A 350 -4.86 -5.72 -8.28
CA ALA A 350 -4.76 -6.26 -9.63
C ALA A 350 -6.13 -6.71 -10.20
N PRO A 351 -6.90 -7.63 -9.58
CA PRO A 351 -8.22 -7.99 -10.09
C PRO A 351 -9.22 -6.82 -10.09
N THR A 352 -9.11 -5.87 -9.17
CA THR A 352 -9.98 -4.70 -9.09
C THR A 352 -9.76 -3.76 -10.27
N LEU A 353 -8.50 -3.44 -10.58
CA LEU A 353 -8.13 -2.55 -11.68
C LEU A 353 -8.37 -3.21 -13.04
N LEU A 354 -8.11 -4.53 -13.18
CA LEU A 354 -8.47 -5.29 -14.38
C LEU A 354 -9.97 -5.25 -14.62
N ALA A 355 -10.79 -5.50 -13.60
CA ALA A 355 -12.25 -5.43 -13.73
C ALA A 355 -12.74 -4.03 -14.10
N ALA A 356 -12.16 -2.96 -13.52
CA ALA A 356 -12.48 -1.59 -13.86
C ALA A 356 -12.11 -1.23 -15.32
N ALA A 357 -11.01 -1.80 -15.81
CA ALA A 357 -10.54 -1.63 -17.19
C ALA A 357 -11.28 -2.51 -18.21
N GLY A 358 -12.11 -3.47 -17.76
CA GLY A 358 -12.70 -4.49 -18.63
C GLY A 358 -11.67 -5.50 -19.16
N ALA A 359 -10.51 -5.61 -18.51
CA ALA A 359 -9.45 -6.56 -18.84
C ALA A 359 -9.69 -7.89 -18.12
N LEU A 360 -9.19 -8.98 -18.71
CA LEU A 360 -9.34 -10.32 -18.14
C LEU A 360 -8.01 -10.79 -17.52
N PRO A 361 -8.07 -11.51 -16.39
CA PRO A 361 -6.91 -12.22 -15.86
C PRO A 361 -6.46 -13.34 -16.80
N ASP A 362 -5.24 -13.83 -16.63
CA ASP A 362 -4.77 -14.99 -17.35
C ASP A 362 -5.34 -16.27 -16.71
N PRO A 363 -6.05 -17.13 -17.47
CA PRO A 363 -6.61 -18.36 -16.91
C PRO A 363 -5.57 -19.38 -16.42
N ALA A 364 -4.35 -19.35 -16.97
CA ALA A 364 -3.26 -20.23 -16.56
C ALA A 364 -2.66 -19.84 -15.21
N ASP A 365 -2.78 -18.54 -14.83
CA ASP A 365 -2.27 -17.99 -13.59
C ASP A 365 -3.40 -17.31 -12.79
N PRO A 366 -4.30 -18.08 -12.17
CA PRO A 366 -5.46 -17.54 -11.48
C PRO A 366 -5.04 -16.61 -10.33
N LEU A 367 -5.76 -15.49 -10.20
CA LEU A 367 -5.50 -14.51 -9.17
C LEU A 367 -5.95 -15.00 -7.78
N ASP A 368 -5.18 -14.72 -6.74
CA ASP A 368 -5.58 -14.94 -5.34
C ASP A 368 -6.32 -13.72 -4.77
N GLY A 369 -6.08 -12.55 -5.36
CA GLY A 369 -6.71 -11.29 -4.95
C GLY A 369 -8.21 -11.26 -5.25
N MET A 370 -8.94 -10.48 -4.45
CA MET A 370 -10.38 -10.27 -4.60
C MET A 370 -10.66 -8.99 -5.39
N ASN A 371 -11.60 -9.06 -6.32
CA ASN A 371 -12.12 -7.87 -7.00
C ASN A 371 -12.98 -7.02 -6.04
N LEU A 372 -12.49 -5.84 -5.67
CA LEU A 372 -13.16 -4.90 -4.77
C LEU A 372 -14.16 -3.97 -5.50
N LEU A 373 -14.21 -3.96 -6.83
CA LEU A 373 -15.01 -3.03 -7.60
C LEU A 373 -16.50 -2.98 -7.20
N PRO A 374 -17.18 -4.10 -6.89
CA PRO A 374 -18.57 -4.05 -6.41
C PRO A 374 -18.72 -3.31 -5.08
N ILE A 375 -17.76 -3.44 -4.17
CA ILE A 375 -17.75 -2.74 -2.88
C ILE A 375 -17.54 -1.24 -3.09
N LEU A 376 -16.62 -0.88 -3.99
CA LEU A 376 -16.26 0.50 -4.29
C LEU A 376 -17.40 1.28 -4.99
N THR A 377 -18.14 0.63 -5.90
CA THR A 377 -19.05 1.34 -6.82
C THR A 377 -20.53 1.02 -6.63
N GLN A 378 -20.85 -0.08 -5.95
CA GLN A 378 -22.24 -0.59 -5.84
C GLN A 378 -22.73 -0.66 -4.40
N ASN A 379 -21.93 -0.20 -3.44
CA ASN A 379 -22.21 -0.31 -2.01
C ASN A 379 -22.57 -1.75 -1.59
N ALA A 380 -21.89 -2.73 -2.19
CA ALA A 380 -22.09 -4.14 -1.87
C ALA A 380 -21.72 -4.43 -0.40
N SER A 381 -22.37 -5.43 0.19
CA SER A 381 -22.08 -5.86 1.55
C SER A 381 -20.62 -6.31 1.69
N ARG A 382 -20.05 -6.11 2.88
CA ARG A 382 -18.72 -6.60 3.20
C ARG A 382 -18.62 -8.11 3.00
N ILE A 383 -17.53 -8.54 2.42
CA ILE A 383 -17.23 -9.94 2.17
C ILE A 383 -16.26 -10.41 3.25
N SER A 384 -16.65 -11.44 4.01
CA SER A 384 -15.74 -12.09 4.94
C SER A 384 -14.65 -12.83 4.15
N ARG A 385 -13.41 -12.72 4.62
CA ARG A 385 -12.29 -13.35 3.94
C ARG A 385 -11.21 -13.80 4.90
N LYS A 386 -10.36 -14.68 4.39
CA LYS A 386 -9.19 -15.20 5.08
C LYS A 386 -7.94 -14.63 4.44
N LEU A 387 -6.99 -14.19 5.26
CA LEU A 387 -5.70 -13.70 4.83
C LEU A 387 -4.60 -14.47 5.55
N PHE A 388 -3.47 -14.69 4.88
CA PHE A 388 -2.39 -15.51 5.38
C PHE A 388 -1.04 -14.88 5.11
N TRP A 389 -0.14 -15.02 6.08
CA TRP A 389 1.22 -14.50 6.00
C TRP A 389 2.21 -15.49 6.63
N ARG A 390 3.42 -15.43 6.17
CA ARG A 390 4.59 -15.99 6.82
C ARG A 390 5.77 -15.05 6.63
N TYR A 391 6.72 -15.08 7.53
CA TYR A 391 7.95 -14.31 7.47
C TYR A 391 9.05 -15.10 8.18
N LYS A 392 10.21 -15.29 7.56
CA LYS A 392 11.24 -16.20 8.11
C LYS A 392 11.86 -15.66 9.38
N ALA A 393 12.15 -14.33 9.44
CA ALA A 393 12.68 -13.75 10.65
C ALA A 393 11.78 -14.03 11.85
N ASN A 394 12.36 -14.53 12.93
CA ASN A 394 11.63 -14.94 14.13
C ASN A 394 10.52 -15.98 13.88
N ALA A 395 10.65 -16.79 12.81
CA ALA A 395 9.70 -17.83 12.45
C ALA A 395 8.24 -17.38 12.51
N GLN A 396 7.95 -16.19 11.98
CA GLN A 396 6.63 -15.57 12.09
C GLN A 396 5.61 -16.21 11.15
N ARG A 397 4.41 -16.45 11.65
CA ARG A 397 3.26 -16.99 10.91
C ARG A 397 2.02 -16.23 11.35
N ALA A 398 1.16 -15.85 10.42
CA ALA A 398 -0.09 -15.21 10.75
C ALA A 398 -1.22 -15.62 9.80
N ALA A 399 -2.42 -15.68 10.33
CA ALA A 399 -3.65 -15.83 9.54
C ALA A 399 -4.78 -15.03 10.17
N ARG A 400 -5.58 -14.39 9.33
CA ARG A 400 -6.80 -13.70 9.73
C ARG A 400 -8.02 -14.37 9.14
N ASP A 401 -9.03 -14.66 9.96
CA ASP A 401 -10.35 -15.15 9.54
C ASP A 401 -11.42 -14.31 10.25
N GLY A 402 -12.11 -13.46 9.50
CA GLY A 402 -13.02 -12.46 10.07
C GLY A 402 -12.30 -11.47 10.97
N ASP A 403 -12.71 -11.36 12.22
CA ASP A 403 -12.14 -10.45 13.21
C ASP A 403 -10.96 -11.05 14.00
N TYR A 404 -10.75 -12.36 13.86
CA TYR A 404 -9.70 -13.06 14.59
C TYR A 404 -8.44 -13.24 13.77
N LYS A 405 -7.31 -13.05 14.45
CA LYS A 405 -5.97 -13.25 13.89
C LYS A 405 -5.18 -14.21 14.77
N PHE A 406 -4.73 -15.30 14.15
CA PHE A 406 -3.67 -16.16 14.67
C PHE A 406 -2.32 -15.50 14.37
N LEU A 407 -1.42 -15.51 15.35
CA LEU A 407 -0.03 -15.07 15.21
C LEU A 407 0.90 -16.05 15.92
N LYS A 408 2.01 -16.41 15.24
CA LYS A 408 3.17 -17.10 15.83
C LYS A 408 4.39 -16.20 15.70
N ILE A 409 5.15 -16.08 16.77
CA ILE A 409 6.49 -15.46 16.77
C ILE A 409 7.39 -16.39 17.58
N LEU A 410 8.44 -16.94 16.97
CA LEU A 410 9.28 -18.00 17.53
C LEU A 410 8.42 -19.21 17.94
N ASP A 411 8.47 -19.62 19.19
CA ASP A 411 7.66 -20.69 19.79
C ASP A 411 6.37 -20.20 20.47
N ASN A 412 6.14 -18.88 20.49
CA ASN A 412 4.94 -18.30 21.11
C ASN A 412 3.80 -18.18 20.10
N THR A 413 2.61 -18.59 20.51
CA THR A 413 1.41 -18.54 19.70
C THR A 413 0.29 -17.72 20.36
N PHE A 414 -0.48 -17.03 19.54
CA PHE A 414 -1.47 -16.08 19.97
C PHE A 414 -2.74 -16.19 19.11
N LEU A 415 -3.86 -15.79 19.71
CA LEU A 415 -5.11 -15.48 19.01
C LEU A 415 -5.60 -14.12 19.49
N PHE A 416 -5.83 -13.20 18.58
CA PHE A 416 -6.35 -11.87 18.89
C PHE A 416 -7.68 -11.62 18.18
N ASN A 417 -8.55 -10.81 18.76
CA ASN A 417 -9.62 -10.13 18.04
C ASN A 417 -9.10 -8.75 17.63
N VAL A 418 -8.59 -8.61 16.40
CA VAL A 418 -7.90 -7.39 15.94
C VAL A 418 -8.84 -6.21 15.65
N VAL A 419 -10.15 -6.39 15.80
CA VAL A 419 -11.13 -5.31 15.74
C VAL A 419 -11.36 -4.70 17.12
N GLU A 420 -11.49 -5.53 18.16
CA GLU A 420 -11.70 -5.10 19.55
C GLU A 420 -10.38 -4.79 20.28
N ASP A 421 -9.29 -5.46 19.86
CA ASP A 421 -7.94 -5.33 20.43
C ASP A 421 -6.92 -5.05 19.31
N PRO A 422 -6.92 -3.83 18.74
CA PRO A 422 -6.00 -3.46 17.67
C PRO A 422 -4.52 -3.44 18.10
N LEU A 423 -4.26 -3.44 19.41
CA LEU A 423 -2.92 -3.48 20.00
C LEU A 423 -2.37 -4.91 20.14
N GLU A 424 -3.18 -5.95 19.86
CA GLU A 424 -2.79 -7.37 19.95
C GLU A 424 -2.22 -7.75 21.33
N ARG A 425 -2.94 -7.40 22.42
CA ARG A 425 -2.49 -7.60 23.81
C ARG A 425 -3.21 -8.72 24.53
N ALA A 426 -4.46 -9.00 24.17
CA ALA A 426 -5.28 -10.01 24.82
C ALA A 426 -5.20 -11.35 24.09
N ASN A 427 -4.29 -12.26 24.49
CA ASN A 427 -4.21 -13.60 23.89
C ASN A 427 -5.45 -14.44 24.26
N LEU A 428 -6.30 -14.71 23.27
CA LEU A 428 -7.57 -15.43 23.42
C LEU A 428 -7.45 -16.93 23.14
N LYS A 429 -6.27 -17.48 22.82
CA LYS A 429 -6.11 -18.87 22.33
C LYS A 429 -6.73 -19.90 23.28
N ASP A 430 -6.57 -19.73 24.60
CA ASP A 430 -7.09 -20.67 25.60
C ASP A 430 -8.59 -20.49 25.87
N ARG A 431 -9.14 -19.30 25.62
CA ARG A 431 -10.57 -18.99 25.75
C ARG A 431 -11.37 -19.32 24.50
N GLN A 432 -10.74 -19.26 23.32
CA GLN A 432 -11.36 -19.46 22.02
C GLN A 432 -10.63 -20.58 21.24
N LYS A 433 -10.44 -21.74 21.89
CA LYS A 433 -9.66 -22.88 21.34
C LYS A 433 -10.15 -23.34 19.98
N GLU A 434 -11.44 -23.43 19.77
CA GLU A 434 -12.02 -23.88 18.49
C GLU A 434 -11.67 -22.92 17.34
N ILE A 435 -11.74 -21.60 17.60
CA ILE A 435 -11.35 -20.57 16.63
C ILE A 435 -9.85 -20.65 16.35
N TYR A 436 -9.03 -20.76 17.40
CA TYR A 436 -7.58 -20.88 17.28
C TYR A 436 -7.19 -22.09 16.41
N HIS A 437 -7.63 -23.30 16.77
CA HIS A 437 -7.28 -24.51 15.99
C HIS A 437 -7.82 -24.48 14.56
N ARG A 438 -9.00 -23.88 14.33
CA ARG A 438 -9.56 -23.70 13.00
C ARG A 438 -8.64 -22.83 12.14
N ILE A 439 -8.21 -21.67 12.65
CA ILE A 439 -7.38 -20.73 11.90
C ILE A 439 -5.97 -21.30 11.67
N VAL A 440 -5.40 -21.98 12.65
CA VAL A 440 -4.11 -22.69 12.51
C VAL A 440 -4.20 -23.72 11.38
N ARG A 441 -5.22 -24.60 11.37
CA ARG A 441 -5.41 -25.57 10.27
C ARG A 441 -5.53 -24.87 8.91
N GLN A 442 -6.28 -23.78 8.81
CA GLN A 442 -6.42 -23.01 7.57
C GLN A 442 -5.08 -22.44 7.10
N TRP A 443 -4.23 -22.03 8.03
CA TRP A 443 -2.88 -21.57 7.72
C TRP A 443 -2.02 -22.71 7.14
N TYR A 444 -2.06 -23.92 7.72
CA TYR A 444 -1.34 -25.08 7.19
C TYR A 444 -1.81 -25.46 5.78
N ASP A 445 -3.13 -25.51 5.57
CA ASP A 445 -3.72 -25.84 4.26
C ASP A 445 -3.25 -24.83 3.19
N TRP A 446 -3.30 -23.54 3.52
CA TRP A 446 -2.80 -22.49 2.64
C TRP A 446 -1.30 -22.63 2.39
N ASN A 447 -0.49 -22.80 3.44
CA ASN A 447 0.97 -22.89 3.33
C ASN A 447 1.41 -24.09 2.48
N ALA A 448 0.70 -25.21 2.56
CA ALA A 448 0.96 -26.39 1.74
C ALA A 448 0.77 -26.14 0.22
N SER A 449 -0.01 -25.12 -0.14
CA SER A 449 -0.22 -24.70 -1.54
C SER A 449 0.79 -23.68 -2.05
N MET A 450 1.71 -23.22 -1.21
CA MET A 450 2.76 -22.25 -1.53
C MET A 450 4.11 -22.95 -1.73
N LEU A 451 5.07 -22.26 -2.35
CA LEU A 451 6.46 -22.74 -2.40
C LEU A 451 7.01 -22.88 -0.97
N PRO A 452 7.81 -23.91 -0.71
CA PRO A 452 8.47 -24.05 0.59
C PRO A 452 9.44 -22.91 0.84
N GLU A 453 9.70 -22.62 2.11
CA GLU A 453 10.73 -21.64 2.49
C GLU A 453 12.11 -22.15 2.03
N ILE A 454 12.95 -21.20 1.61
CA ILE A 454 14.34 -21.45 1.20
C ILE A 454 15.25 -20.79 2.23
N LYS A 455 16.10 -21.58 2.87
CA LYS A 455 17.02 -21.08 3.91
C LYS A 455 18.01 -20.05 3.37
N GLU A 456 18.42 -20.22 2.11
CA GLU A 456 19.41 -19.38 1.44
C GLU A 456 18.84 -18.05 0.96
N SER A 457 17.49 -17.87 0.92
CA SER A 457 16.91 -16.56 0.58
C SER A 457 17.08 -15.58 1.74
N PHE A 458 17.38 -14.33 1.39
CA PHE A 458 17.59 -13.27 2.38
C PHE A 458 16.32 -13.00 3.21
N THR A 459 16.50 -12.65 4.47
CA THR A 459 15.44 -12.14 5.34
C THR A 459 16.00 -11.04 6.23
N GLY A 460 15.40 -9.85 6.16
CA GLY A 460 15.72 -8.73 7.02
C GLY A 460 15.04 -8.85 8.39
N SER A 461 15.70 -8.38 9.42
CA SER A 461 15.13 -8.23 10.77
C SER A 461 15.88 -7.14 11.53
N PHE A 462 15.22 -6.60 12.54
CA PHE A 462 15.83 -5.70 13.51
C PHE A 462 15.97 -6.40 14.86
N ASP A 463 17.05 -6.14 15.58
CA ASP A 463 17.31 -6.70 16.91
C ASP A 463 17.47 -5.61 17.97
N GLY A 464 17.69 -6.01 19.23
CA GLY A 464 17.82 -5.08 20.35
C GLY A 464 19.08 -4.19 20.31
N LYS A 465 19.99 -4.41 19.36
CA LYS A 465 21.13 -3.50 19.12
C LYS A 465 20.72 -2.32 18.25
N GLN A 466 19.70 -2.51 17.42
CA GLN A 466 19.23 -1.53 16.46
C GLN A 466 18.02 -0.76 16.98
N LEU A 467 17.14 -1.43 17.73
CA LEU A 467 15.89 -0.85 18.25
C LEU A 467 15.73 -1.22 19.72
N ALA A 468 15.60 -0.23 20.59
CA ALA A 468 15.47 -0.43 22.03
C ALA A 468 14.21 -1.19 22.43
N ASP A 469 13.13 -1.12 21.65
CA ASP A 469 11.89 -1.87 21.85
C ASP A 469 12.01 -3.36 21.46
N HIS A 470 13.14 -3.75 20.85
CA HIS A 470 13.52 -5.15 20.60
C HIS A 470 14.49 -5.68 21.66
N PHE A 471 14.46 -5.13 22.85
CA PHE A 471 15.36 -5.52 23.95
C PHE A 471 15.35 -7.04 24.17
N GLY A 472 16.54 -7.64 24.17
CA GLY A 472 16.70 -9.08 24.32
C GLY A 472 16.36 -9.94 23.09
N ALA A 473 15.90 -9.36 22.00
CA ALA A 473 15.68 -10.09 20.75
C ALA A 473 17.02 -10.52 20.14
N LYS A 474 17.09 -11.78 19.72
CA LYS A 474 18.22 -12.33 18.96
C LYS A 474 18.00 -12.14 17.48
N LYS A 475 19.07 -12.18 16.70
CA LYS A 475 18.94 -12.24 15.25
C LYS A 475 18.23 -13.52 14.82
N SER A 476 17.44 -13.44 13.75
CA SER A 476 16.63 -14.56 13.30
C SER A 476 17.43 -15.77 12.84
N ASP A 477 18.65 -15.57 12.33
CA ASP A 477 19.57 -16.62 11.91
C ASP A 477 20.18 -17.42 13.09
N GLU A 478 20.11 -16.86 14.30
CA GLU A 478 20.52 -17.50 15.55
C GLU A 478 19.40 -18.32 16.22
N MET A 479 18.16 -18.26 15.67
CA MET A 479 16.99 -18.90 16.25
C MET A 479 16.59 -20.12 15.43
N PRO A 480 16.34 -21.28 16.08
CA PRO A 480 15.80 -22.44 15.38
C PRO A 480 14.36 -22.14 14.90
N ASP A 481 14.06 -22.57 13.69
CA ASP A 481 12.66 -22.63 13.23
C ASP A 481 11.98 -23.82 13.94
N ILE A 482 11.11 -23.49 14.89
CA ILE A 482 10.31 -24.50 15.59
C ILE A 482 9.00 -24.65 14.82
N PRO A 483 8.78 -25.80 14.15
CA PRO A 483 7.55 -26.03 13.40
C PRO A 483 6.35 -25.94 14.34
N LEU A 484 5.25 -25.37 13.85
CA LEU A 484 3.94 -25.55 14.47
C LEU A 484 3.54 -27.00 14.36
N SER A 485 3.03 -27.60 15.45
CA SER A 485 2.26 -28.81 15.38
C SER A 485 0.81 -28.47 14.99
N PRO A 486 0.13 -29.30 14.18
CA PRO A 486 -1.30 -29.14 13.93
C PRO A 486 -2.16 -29.18 15.21
N ASP A 487 -1.59 -29.71 16.30
CA ASP A 487 -2.23 -29.88 17.60
C ASP A 487 -1.86 -28.75 18.59
N ASP A 488 -0.89 -27.85 18.24
CA ASP A 488 -0.54 -26.66 18.99
C ASP A 488 -1.55 -25.52 18.75
#